data_f285f2cd7d4679cd02a9df330362ce71
#
_entry.id   f285f2cd7d4679cd02a9df330362ce71
#
_cell.length_a   1.000
_cell.length_b   1.000
_cell.length_c   1.000
_cell.angle_alpha   90.00
_cell.angle_beta   90.00
_cell.angle_gamma   90.00
#
_symmetry.space_group_name_H-M   'P 1'
#
loop_
_entity.id
_entity.type
_entity.pdbx_description
1 polymer ?
#
loop_
_entity_poly.entity_id
_entity_poly.type
_entity_poly.pdbx_seq_one_letter_code
_entity_poly.pdbx_strand_id
1 'polypeptide(L)'
;MAETPSFQSVLDHLLDSKKDIPHSHLQFYSDLDPKSLRLFMDIWSSVKPERKLLLLSELLKNLDSDNIVNYEEIGKALLDDADGDVRAAAIGLLAESNHPQLASQLIGIFLNDADIAPRMQAAQLLGEFILLGELEELETDLKTKIEDALITVIRSEDNPSLRKRALESLGYSSRDEMPSIIESVVQRTDPAWVASALRAMGRSHDSRWNDDVVSKLLDEDPTFRVKTDEETL
;
A
#
# COMPACT_ATOMS: atom_id res chain seq x y z
N MET A 1 -3.76 23.04 33.48
CA MET A 1 -3.15 22.26 32.40
C MET A 1 -3.81 20.89 32.46
N ALA A 2 -4.39 20.38 31.37
CA ALA A 2 -4.91 19.01 31.35
C ALA A 2 -3.71 18.04 31.53
N GLU A 3 -3.82 17.07 32.43
CA GLU A 3 -2.81 16.03 32.60
C GLU A 3 -2.68 15.24 31.30
N THR A 4 -1.44 14.99 30.85
CA THR A 4 -1.17 14.11 29.71
C THR A 4 -1.66 12.71 30.06
N PRO A 5 -2.54 12.09 29.26
CA PRO A 5 -3.06 10.77 29.56
C PRO A 5 -1.94 9.73 29.57
N SER A 6 -2.05 8.72 30.43
CA SER A 6 -1.16 7.56 30.37
C SER A 6 -1.52 6.70 29.16
N PHE A 7 -0.56 5.89 28.65
CA PHE A 7 -0.83 4.96 27.55
C PHE A 7 -1.97 3.98 27.91
N GLN A 8 -2.01 3.49 29.16
CA GLN A 8 -3.13 2.65 29.64
C GLN A 8 -4.49 3.36 29.50
N SER A 9 -4.56 4.64 29.84
CA SER A 9 -5.80 5.42 29.68
C SER A 9 -6.22 5.58 28.22
N VAL A 10 -5.25 5.65 27.29
CA VAL A 10 -5.49 5.65 25.83
C VAL A 10 -6.06 4.32 25.37
N LEU A 11 -5.52 3.21 25.87
CA LEU A 11 -6.00 1.85 25.57
C LEU A 11 -7.41 1.61 26.15
N ASP A 12 -7.69 2.05 27.39
CA ASP A 12 -9.02 1.97 28.00
C ASP A 12 -10.05 2.79 27.18
N HIS A 13 -9.61 3.91 26.61
CA HIS A 13 -10.44 4.72 25.71
C HIS A 13 -10.70 4.01 24.37
N LEU A 14 -9.71 3.30 23.84
CA LEU A 14 -9.88 2.48 22.64
C LEU A 14 -10.94 1.40 22.83
N LEU A 15 -11.04 0.78 23.99
CA LEU A 15 -12.05 -0.23 24.32
C LEU A 15 -13.47 0.34 24.43
N ASP A 16 -13.63 1.63 24.71
CA ASP A 16 -14.95 2.30 24.81
C ASP A 16 -15.47 2.70 23.43
N SER A 17 -16.24 1.81 22.81
CA SER A 17 -16.82 2.03 21.47
C SER A 17 -17.84 3.17 21.37
N LYS A 18 -18.22 3.81 22.49
CA LYS A 18 -19.18 4.94 22.49
C LYS A 18 -18.50 6.30 22.36
N LYS A 19 -17.19 6.36 22.52
CA LYS A 19 -16.40 7.59 22.45
C LYS A 19 -15.67 7.69 21.11
N ASP A 20 -15.50 8.90 20.60
CA ASP A 20 -14.62 9.14 19.45
C ASP A 20 -13.16 8.86 19.85
N ILE A 21 -12.29 8.64 18.89
CA ILE A 21 -10.83 8.56 19.11
C ILE A 21 -10.28 10.00 19.03
N PRO A 22 -9.85 10.61 20.16
CA PRO A 22 -9.31 11.95 20.11
C PRO A 22 -8.02 11.98 19.29
N HIS A 23 -7.86 12.95 18.40
CA HIS A 23 -6.63 13.12 17.63
C HIS A 23 -5.37 13.18 18.54
N SER A 24 -5.47 13.82 19.71
CA SER A 24 -4.40 13.86 20.71
C SER A 24 -3.98 12.50 21.26
N HIS A 25 -4.76 11.44 21.02
CA HIS A 25 -4.37 10.07 21.41
C HIS A 25 -3.49 9.40 20.36
N LEU A 26 -3.51 9.84 19.10
CA LEU A 26 -2.79 9.17 17.99
C LEU A 26 -1.27 9.17 18.21
N GLN A 27 -0.72 10.24 18.77
CA GLN A 27 0.70 10.34 19.12
C GLN A 27 1.18 9.22 20.07
N PHE A 28 0.30 8.66 20.90
CA PHE A 28 0.67 7.58 21.84
C PHE A 28 0.83 6.23 21.17
N TYR A 29 0.41 6.09 19.93
CA TYR A 29 0.63 4.89 19.11
C TYR A 29 1.89 4.98 18.26
N SER A 30 2.57 6.15 18.21
CA SER A 30 3.82 6.32 17.49
C SER A 30 4.98 5.70 18.26
N ASP A 31 5.92 5.09 17.54
CA ASP A 31 7.17 4.55 18.08
C ASP A 31 7.00 3.67 19.32
N LEU A 32 6.05 2.75 19.28
CA LEU A 32 5.76 1.90 20.43
C LEU A 32 6.97 1.06 20.82
N ASP A 33 7.41 1.20 22.08
CA ASP A 33 8.37 0.29 22.65
C ASP A 33 7.77 -1.13 22.80
N PRO A 34 8.61 -2.19 22.95
CA PRO A 34 8.13 -3.57 23.03
C PRO A 34 7.15 -3.83 24.17
N LYS A 35 7.15 -3.04 25.24
CA LYS A 35 6.21 -3.18 26.36
C LYS A 35 4.86 -2.58 26.00
N SER A 36 4.86 -1.38 25.43
CA SER A 36 3.65 -0.68 24.99
C SER A 36 2.96 -1.45 23.85
N LEU A 37 3.73 -1.99 22.90
CA LEU A 37 3.20 -2.85 21.84
C LEU A 37 2.53 -4.10 22.41
N ARG A 38 3.12 -4.77 23.42
CA ARG A 38 2.46 -5.91 24.07
C ARG A 38 1.15 -5.52 24.73
N LEU A 39 1.12 -4.41 25.47
CA LEU A 39 -0.12 -3.92 26.10
C LEU A 39 -1.21 -3.63 25.05
N PHE A 40 -0.83 -3.06 23.92
CA PHE A 40 -1.75 -2.84 22.80
C PHE A 40 -2.28 -4.16 22.23
N MET A 41 -1.41 -5.14 21.97
CA MET A 41 -1.81 -6.43 21.42
C MET A 41 -2.65 -7.26 22.40
N ASP A 42 -2.37 -7.16 23.71
CA ASP A 42 -3.15 -7.87 24.77
C ASP A 42 -4.64 -7.47 24.75
N ILE A 43 -4.95 -6.20 24.46
CA ILE A 43 -6.33 -5.72 24.36
C ILE A 43 -6.95 -5.86 22.96
N TRP A 44 -6.13 -6.04 21.93
CA TRP A 44 -6.56 -5.95 20.53
C TRP A 44 -7.69 -6.92 20.19
N SER A 45 -7.66 -8.15 20.71
CA SER A 45 -8.72 -9.13 20.52
C SER A 45 -10.07 -8.71 21.14
N SER A 46 -10.06 -7.82 22.12
CA SER A 46 -11.24 -7.28 22.80
C SER A 46 -11.78 -6.01 22.15
N VAL A 47 -11.02 -5.38 21.25
CA VAL A 47 -11.47 -4.22 20.47
C VAL A 47 -12.47 -4.68 19.41
N LYS A 48 -13.61 -3.99 19.30
CA LYS A 48 -14.62 -4.30 18.28
C LYS A 48 -14.08 -4.05 16.87
N PRO A 49 -14.50 -4.86 15.86
CA PRO A 49 -14.00 -4.72 14.48
C PRO A 49 -14.11 -3.29 13.93
N GLU A 50 -15.25 -2.64 14.09
CA GLU A 50 -15.46 -1.28 13.59
C GLU A 50 -14.52 -0.28 14.27
N ARG A 51 -14.16 -0.54 15.53
CA ARG A 51 -13.26 0.31 16.30
C ARG A 51 -11.80 0.10 15.91
N LYS A 52 -11.41 -1.14 15.54
CA LYS A 52 -10.11 -1.43 14.96
C LYS A 52 -9.90 -0.65 13.67
N LEU A 53 -10.85 -0.74 12.75
CA LEU A 53 -10.76 -0.04 11.46
C LEU A 53 -10.80 1.48 11.62
N LEU A 54 -11.60 1.99 12.56
CA LEU A 54 -11.61 3.42 12.88
C LEU A 54 -10.22 3.88 13.37
N LEU A 55 -9.61 3.17 14.33
CA LEU A 55 -8.26 3.52 14.80
C LEU A 55 -7.27 3.54 13.64
N LEU A 56 -7.22 2.45 12.86
CA LEU A 56 -6.26 2.33 11.76
C LEU A 56 -6.46 3.41 10.70
N SER A 57 -7.73 3.77 10.39
CA SER A 57 -7.99 4.87 9.46
C SER A 57 -7.52 6.23 9.99
N GLU A 58 -7.64 6.47 11.29
CA GLU A 58 -7.14 7.70 11.90
C GLU A 58 -5.60 7.73 11.96
N LEU A 59 -4.95 6.58 12.23
CA LEU A 59 -3.48 6.48 12.17
C LEU A 59 -2.96 6.73 10.74
N LEU A 60 -3.61 6.16 9.71
CA LEU A 60 -3.25 6.40 8.31
C LEU A 60 -3.36 7.87 7.93
N LYS A 61 -4.49 8.51 8.24
CA LYS A 61 -4.67 9.95 8.00
C LYS A 61 -3.62 10.80 8.73
N ASN A 62 -3.25 10.40 9.94
CA ASN A 62 -2.24 11.11 10.70
C ASN A 62 -0.84 10.90 10.10
N LEU A 63 -0.53 9.72 9.59
CA LEU A 63 0.71 9.43 8.88
C LEU A 63 0.86 10.32 7.63
N ASP A 64 -0.21 10.49 6.84
CA ASP A 64 -0.22 11.36 5.65
C ASP A 64 -0.03 12.85 6.00
N SER A 65 -0.38 13.28 7.22
CA SER A 65 -0.39 14.70 7.62
C SER A 65 0.79 15.10 8.53
N ASP A 66 1.49 14.15 9.13
CA ASP A 66 2.55 14.39 10.13
C ASP A 66 3.73 13.45 9.91
N ASN A 67 4.80 13.96 9.33
CA ASN A 67 6.02 13.22 9.00
C ASN A 67 6.87 12.85 10.23
N ILE A 68 6.42 13.15 11.46
CA ILE A 68 7.16 12.84 12.69
C ILE A 68 6.66 11.52 13.29
N VAL A 69 5.43 11.12 13.02
CA VAL A 69 4.83 9.91 13.59
C VAL A 69 5.31 8.65 12.85
N ASN A 70 5.45 7.55 13.59
CA ASN A 70 5.83 6.26 13.04
C ASN A 70 4.98 5.15 13.68
N TYR A 71 4.20 4.46 12.86
CA TYR A 71 3.30 3.38 13.29
C TYR A 71 3.78 2.00 12.81
N GLU A 72 5.03 1.88 12.41
CA GLU A 72 5.61 0.67 11.82
C GLU A 72 5.44 -0.56 12.72
N GLU A 73 5.64 -0.42 14.03
CA GLU A 73 5.51 -1.54 14.97
C GLU A 73 4.07 -2.06 15.06
N ILE A 74 3.07 -1.18 14.97
CA ILE A 74 1.66 -1.58 14.89
C ILE A 74 1.39 -2.27 13.54
N GLY A 75 1.86 -1.68 12.45
CA GLY A 75 1.71 -2.27 11.11
C GLY A 75 2.24 -3.70 11.08
N LYS A 76 3.49 -3.92 11.53
CA LYS A 76 4.10 -5.25 11.60
C LYS A 76 3.30 -6.24 12.45
N ALA A 77 2.83 -5.80 13.63
CA ALA A 77 2.10 -6.67 14.56
C ALA A 77 0.73 -7.09 14.04
N LEU A 78 0.14 -6.36 13.09
CA LEU A 78 -1.21 -6.61 12.57
C LEU A 78 -1.23 -7.25 11.17
N LEU A 79 -0.07 -7.58 10.58
CA LEU A 79 -0.02 -8.24 9.27
C LEU A 79 -0.72 -9.61 9.24
N ASP A 80 -0.84 -10.26 10.38
CA ASP A 80 -1.48 -11.57 10.54
C ASP A 80 -2.85 -11.49 11.25
N ASP A 81 -3.49 -10.30 11.32
CA ASP A 81 -4.83 -10.17 11.92
C ASP A 81 -5.84 -11.03 11.15
N ALA A 82 -6.83 -11.57 11.86
CA ALA A 82 -7.87 -12.40 11.26
C ALA A 82 -8.74 -11.64 10.23
N ASP A 83 -8.87 -10.32 10.38
CA ASP A 83 -9.65 -9.45 9.51
C ASP A 83 -8.79 -8.91 8.36
N GLY A 84 -9.22 -9.16 7.11
CA GLY A 84 -8.50 -8.72 5.91
C GLY A 84 -8.39 -7.20 5.79
N ASP A 85 -9.40 -6.45 6.21
CA ASP A 85 -9.35 -4.99 6.16
C ASP A 85 -8.35 -4.44 7.20
N VAL A 86 -8.20 -5.12 8.34
CA VAL A 86 -7.17 -4.79 9.33
C VAL A 86 -5.77 -5.06 8.75
N ARG A 87 -5.56 -6.23 8.10
CA ARG A 87 -4.27 -6.54 7.45
C ARG A 87 -3.95 -5.53 6.34
N ALA A 88 -4.94 -5.14 5.53
CA ALA A 88 -4.75 -4.13 4.49
C ALA A 88 -4.33 -2.77 5.07
N ALA A 89 -5.02 -2.31 6.12
CA ALA A 89 -4.67 -1.07 6.80
C ALA A 89 -3.28 -1.15 7.47
N ALA A 90 -2.93 -2.32 8.04
CA ALA A 90 -1.61 -2.57 8.61
C ALA A 90 -0.48 -2.41 7.56
N ILE A 91 -0.68 -2.92 6.34
CA ILE A 91 0.26 -2.72 5.23
C ILE A 91 0.38 -1.22 4.90
N GLY A 92 -0.72 -0.49 4.91
CA GLY A 92 -0.70 0.97 4.71
C GLY A 92 0.16 1.71 5.73
N LEU A 93 0.16 1.29 7.01
CA LEU A 93 1.02 1.87 8.05
C LEU A 93 2.52 1.59 7.84
N LEU A 94 2.87 0.70 6.91
CA LEU A 94 4.24 0.33 6.55
C LEU A 94 4.73 1.01 5.26
N ALA A 95 3.97 1.98 4.73
CA ALA A 95 4.25 2.60 3.44
C ALA A 95 5.66 3.24 3.36
N GLU A 96 6.18 3.74 4.46
CA GLU A 96 7.52 4.36 4.53
C GLU A 96 8.64 3.36 4.91
N SER A 97 8.29 2.10 5.17
CA SER A 97 9.26 1.08 5.57
C SER A 97 10.00 0.52 4.34
N ASN A 98 11.33 0.56 4.38
CA ASN A 98 12.22 0.04 3.35
C ASN A 98 12.95 -1.26 3.74
N HIS A 99 12.49 -1.94 4.80
CA HIS A 99 13.13 -3.16 5.28
C HIS A 99 12.96 -4.34 4.31
N PRO A 100 14.05 -5.00 3.85
CA PRO A 100 13.97 -6.12 2.91
C PRO A 100 13.11 -7.30 3.39
N GLN A 101 13.03 -7.52 4.72
CA GLN A 101 12.16 -8.56 5.29
C GLN A 101 10.68 -8.28 5.01
N LEU A 102 10.26 -7.01 5.07
CA LEU A 102 8.90 -6.61 4.75
C LEU A 102 8.56 -6.95 3.29
N ALA A 103 9.45 -6.65 2.34
CA ALA A 103 9.23 -6.99 0.94
C ALA A 103 8.97 -8.49 0.74
N SER A 104 9.72 -9.35 1.45
CA SER A 104 9.52 -10.81 1.40
C SER A 104 8.16 -11.24 1.98
N GLN A 105 7.70 -10.61 3.07
CA GLN A 105 6.37 -10.84 3.64
C GLN A 105 5.26 -10.37 2.71
N LEU A 106 5.42 -9.19 2.10
CA LEU A 106 4.46 -8.63 1.15
C LEU A 106 4.30 -9.50 -0.11
N ILE A 107 5.37 -10.12 -0.62
CA ILE A 107 5.27 -11.12 -1.70
C ILE A 107 4.35 -12.27 -1.27
N GLY A 108 4.53 -12.78 -0.04
CA GLY A 108 3.69 -13.85 0.52
C GLY A 108 2.21 -13.44 0.60
N ILE A 109 1.91 -12.26 1.14
CA ILE A 109 0.56 -11.71 1.24
C ILE A 109 -0.04 -11.49 -0.16
N PHE A 110 0.70 -10.84 -1.06
CA PHE A 110 0.27 -10.57 -2.43
C PHE A 110 -0.17 -11.81 -3.19
N LEU A 111 0.59 -12.90 -3.05
CA LEU A 111 0.32 -14.15 -3.77
C LEU A 111 -0.76 -15.00 -3.11
N ASN A 112 -0.86 -15.01 -1.77
CA ASN A 112 -1.54 -16.07 -1.03
C ASN A 112 -2.63 -15.60 -0.06
N ASP A 113 -2.76 -14.29 0.24
CA ASP A 113 -3.80 -13.84 1.17
C ASP A 113 -5.19 -14.20 0.63
N ALA A 114 -6.08 -14.66 1.51
CA ALA A 114 -7.43 -15.04 1.15
C ALA A 114 -8.29 -13.84 0.72
N ASP A 115 -7.98 -12.65 1.26
CA ASP A 115 -8.73 -11.43 1.03
C ASP A 115 -8.04 -10.54 -0.03
N ILE A 116 -8.87 -9.88 -0.85
CA ILE A 116 -8.36 -9.06 -1.95
C ILE A 116 -7.70 -7.75 -1.46
N ALA A 117 -8.20 -7.17 -0.35
CA ALA A 117 -7.71 -5.88 0.14
C ALA A 117 -6.23 -5.92 0.57
N PRO A 118 -5.75 -6.87 1.41
CA PRO A 118 -4.33 -7.01 1.71
C PRO A 118 -3.47 -7.25 0.46
N ARG A 119 -3.96 -8.08 -0.48
CA ARG A 119 -3.25 -8.34 -1.74
C ARG A 119 -3.06 -7.08 -2.58
N MET A 120 -4.09 -6.22 -2.64
CA MET A 120 -4.04 -4.94 -3.34
C MET A 120 -3.05 -3.96 -2.70
N GLN A 121 -3.04 -3.86 -1.37
CA GLN A 121 -2.10 -3.01 -0.65
C GLN A 121 -0.66 -3.53 -0.77
N ALA A 122 -0.48 -4.85 -0.65
CA ALA A 122 0.83 -5.46 -0.86
C ALA A 122 1.36 -5.21 -2.27
N ALA A 123 0.52 -5.33 -3.31
CA ALA A 123 0.92 -5.01 -4.68
C ALA A 123 1.40 -3.56 -4.81
N GLN A 124 0.70 -2.61 -4.19
CA GLN A 124 1.08 -1.20 -4.23
C GLN A 124 2.44 -0.97 -3.58
N LEU A 125 2.62 -1.46 -2.36
CA LEU A 125 3.88 -1.26 -1.62
C LEU A 125 5.05 -2.01 -2.26
N LEU A 126 4.83 -3.16 -2.90
CA LEU A 126 5.85 -3.85 -3.70
C LEU A 126 6.35 -3.00 -4.88
N GLY A 127 5.53 -2.10 -5.43
CA GLY A 127 5.97 -1.12 -6.43
C GLY A 127 7.04 -0.17 -5.89
N GLU A 128 6.87 0.32 -4.66
CA GLU A 128 7.88 1.19 -4.02
C GLU A 128 9.19 0.44 -3.77
N PHE A 129 9.13 -0.85 -3.43
CA PHE A 129 10.34 -1.68 -3.33
C PHE A 129 11.04 -1.91 -4.69
N ILE A 130 10.30 -1.95 -5.81
CA ILE A 130 10.93 -1.97 -7.14
C ILE A 130 11.67 -0.65 -7.37
N LEU A 131 11.05 0.50 -7.05
CA LEU A 131 11.68 1.80 -7.17
C LEU A 131 12.98 1.87 -6.34
N LEU A 132 12.98 1.40 -5.09
CA LEU A 132 14.19 1.29 -4.28
C LEU A 132 15.26 0.41 -4.96
N GLY A 133 14.84 -0.67 -5.61
CA GLY A 133 15.75 -1.53 -6.38
C GLY A 133 16.33 -0.86 -7.63
N GLU A 134 15.57 0.00 -8.31
CA GLU A 134 16.07 0.80 -9.44
C GLU A 134 17.05 1.89 -8.97
N LEU A 135 16.90 2.36 -7.73
CA LEU A 135 17.82 3.30 -7.08
C LEU A 135 19.03 2.61 -6.42
N GLU A 136 19.19 1.31 -6.59
CA GLU A 136 20.26 0.49 -5.99
C GLU A 136 20.20 0.43 -4.44
N GLU A 137 19.03 0.72 -3.85
CA GLU A 137 18.76 0.68 -2.40
C GLU A 137 18.18 -0.67 -1.94
N LEU A 138 17.92 -1.60 -2.88
CA LEU A 138 17.43 -2.95 -2.61
C LEU A 138 18.26 -3.98 -3.38
N GLU A 139 18.51 -5.13 -2.75
CA GLU A 139 19.23 -6.25 -3.38
C GLU A 139 18.55 -6.70 -4.68
N THR A 140 19.33 -6.86 -5.75
CA THR A 140 18.84 -7.22 -7.10
C THR A 140 18.01 -8.50 -7.10
N ASP A 141 18.41 -9.52 -6.34
CA ASP A 141 17.68 -10.79 -6.24
C ASP A 141 16.30 -10.61 -5.64
N LEU A 142 16.14 -9.71 -4.65
CA LEU A 142 14.85 -9.43 -4.04
C LEU A 142 13.96 -8.61 -4.98
N LYS A 143 14.52 -7.59 -5.64
CA LYS A 143 13.82 -6.85 -6.70
C LYS A 143 13.26 -7.80 -7.75
N THR A 144 14.11 -8.70 -8.28
CA THR A 144 13.71 -9.69 -9.29
C THR A 144 12.56 -10.57 -8.81
N LYS A 145 12.58 -11.04 -7.55
CA LYS A 145 11.48 -11.83 -6.97
C LYS A 145 10.17 -11.04 -6.89
N ILE A 146 10.23 -9.75 -6.55
CA ILE A 146 9.06 -8.87 -6.53
C ILE A 146 8.47 -8.76 -7.94
N GLU A 147 9.31 -8.46 -8.92
CA GLU A 147 8.91 -8.32 -10.32
C GLU A 147 8.28 -9.60 -10.87
N ASP A 148 8.89 -10.75 -10.61
CA ASP A 148 8.39 -12.07 -11.04
C ASP A 148 7.02 -12.38 -10.40
N ALA A 149 6.82 -12.04 -9.14
CA ALA A 149 5.53 -12.20 -8.47
C ALA A 149 4.44 -11.33 -9.13
N LEU A 150 4.73 -10.06 -9.40
CA LEU A 150 3.80 -9.15 -10.07
C LEU A 150 3.46 -9.63 -11.49
N ILE A 151 4.46 -10.02 -12.28
CA ILE A 151 4.27 -10.56 -13.64
C ILE A 151 3.43 -11.82 -13.62
N THR A 152 3.65 -12.71 -12.65
CA THR A 152 2.86 -13.93 -12.49
C THR A 152 1.38 -13.61 -12.33
N VAL A 153 1.03 -12.65 -11.47
CA VAL A 153 -0.37 -12.27 -11.26
C VAL A 153 -0.94 -11.53 -12.48
N ILE A 154 -0.19 -10.65 -13.15
CA ILE A 154 -0.64 -9.97 -14.37
C ILE A 154 -1.04 -10.98 -15.45
N ARG A 155 -0.31 -12.08 -15.60
CA ARG A 155 -0.53 -13.13 -16.60
C ARG A 155 -1.55 -14.19 -16.19
N SER A 156 -1.97 -14.21 -14.94
CA SER A 156 -2.93 -15.19 -14.41
C SER A 156 -4.38 -14.85 -14.72
N GLU A 157 -5.31 -15.73 -14.30
CA GLU A 157 -6.76 -15.49 -14.29
C GLU A 157 -7.28 -14.91 -12.96
N ASP A 158 -6.41 -14.30 -12.18
CA ASP A 158 -6.73 -13.68 -10.88
C ASP A 158 -7.66 -12.45 -11.04
N ASN A 159 -8.07 -11.89 -9.92
CA ASN A 159 -8.94 -10.72 -9.87
C ASN A 159 -8.46 -9.59 -10.80
N PRO A 160 -9.29 -9.09 -11.71
CA PRO A 160 -8.87 -8.06 -12.67
C PRO A 160 -8.33 -6.78 -12.03
N SER A 161 -8.85 -6.37 -10.86
CA SER A 161 -8.35 -5.20 -10.15
C SER A 161 -6.95 -5.43 -9.57
N LEU A 162 -6.68 -6.64 -9.05
CA LEU A 162 -5.36 -7.01 -8.57
C LEU A 162 -4.34 -7.05 -9.72
N ARG A 163 -4.72 -7.63 -10.86
CA ARG A 163 -3.86 -7.68 -12.06
C ARG A 163 -3.52 -6.27 -12.58
N LYS A 164 -4.48 -5.35 -12.55
CA LYS A 164 -4.28 -3.94 -12.90
C LYS A 164 -3.34 -3.25 -11.92
N ARG A 165 -3.56 -3.44 -10.61
CA ARG A 165 -2.67 -2.89 -9.58
C ARG A 165 -1.24 -3.42 -9.72
N ALA A 166 -1.09 -4.73 -9.97
CA ALA A 166 0.21 -5.34 -10.22
C ALA A 166 0.93 -4.71 -11.45
N LEU A 167 0.19 -4.44 -12.53
CA LEU A 167 0.74 -3.74 -13.69
C LEU A 167 1.20 -2.31 -13.34
N GLU A 168 0.40 -1.56 -12.61
CA GLU A 168 0.74 -0.20 -12.18
C GLU A 168 2.00 -0.20 -11.31
N SER A 169 2.13 -1.15 -10.39
CA SER A 169 3.29 -1.28 -9.51
C SER A 169 4.55 -1.74 -10.23
N LEU A 170 4.39 -2.64 -11.22
CA LEU A 170 5.50 -3.06 -12.08
C LEU A 170 6.01 -1.93 -12.99
N GLY A 171 5.25 -0.85 -13.16
CA GLY A 171 5.63 0.31 -13.98
C GLY A 171 6.98 0.94 -13.61
N TYR A 172 7.44 0.79 -12.37
CA TYR A 172 8.78 1.26 -11.96
C TYR A 172 9.93 0.40 -12.49
N SER A 173 9.66 -0.82 -12.96
CA SER A 173 10.68 -1.78 -13.39
C SER A 173 11.32 -1.40 -14.72
N SER A 174 12.66 -1.51 -14.80
CA SER A 174 13.46 -1.33 -16.01
C SER A 174 13.64 -2.63 -16.83
N ARG A 175 12.88 -3.71 -16.52
CA ARG A 175 13.01 -5.01 -17.24
C ARG A 175 12.69 -4.86 -18.72
N ASP A 176 13.46 -5.53 -19.56
CA ASP A 176 13.31 -5.51 -21.03
C ASP A 176 11.92 -5.97 -21.53
N GLU A 177 11.19 -6.78 -20.74
CA GLU A 177 9.87 -7.29 -21.10
C GLU A 177 8.72 -6.31 -20.81
N MET A 178 8.97 -5.21 -20.05
CA MET A 178 7.96 -4.23 -19.68
C MET A 178 7.22 -3.60 -20.85
N PRO A 179 7.91 -3.17 -21.92
CA PRO A 179 7.21 -2.59 -23.07
C PRO A 179 6.17 -3.54 -23.67
N SER A 180 6.52 -4.81 -23.83
CA SER A 180 5.61 -5.81 -24.41
C SER A 180 4.40 -6.11 -23.50
N ILE A 181 4.58 -6.06 -22.19
CA ILE A 181 3.48 -6.22 -21.22
C ILE A 181 2.52 -5.04 -21.34
N ILE A 182 3.03 -3.80 -21.32
CA ILE A 182 2.24 -2.58 -21.42
C ILE A 182 1.47 -2.53 -22.77
N GLU A 183 2.15 -2.77 -23.89
CA GLU A 183 1.54 -2.77 -25.22
C GLU A 183 0.39 -3.79 -25.33
N SER A 184 0.55 -4.98 -24.76
CA SER A 184 -0.51 -6.01 -24.75
C SER A 184 -1.78 -5.56 -24.03
N VAL A 185 -1.65 -4.59 -23.12
CA VAL A 185 -2.76 -4.06 -22.31
C VAL A 185 -3.38 -2.82 -22.95
N VAL A 186 -2.60 -1.93 -23.53
CA VAL A 186 -3.09 -0.69 -24.20
C VAL A 186 -4.03 -0.99 -25.36
N GLN A 187 -3.84 -2.13 -26.05
CA GLN A 187 -4.69 -2.56 -27.14
C GLN A 187 -6.06 -3.08 -26.68
N ARG A 188 -6.32 -3.17 -25.37
CA ARG A 188 -7.62 -3.58 -24.84
C ARG A 188 -8.64 -2.44 -25.00
N THR A 189 -9.89 -2.83 -25.15
CA THR A 189 -11.03 -1.90 -25.25
C THR A 189 -11.57 -1.46 -23.88
N ASP A 190 -11.13 -2.11 -22.79
CA ASP A 190 -11.55 -1.77 -21.42
C ASP A 190 -10.79 -0.53 -20.90
N PRO A 191 -11.48 0.61 -20.67
CA PRO A 191 -10.86 1.85 -20.23
C PRO A 191 -10.05 1.72 -18.94
N ALA A 192 -10.47 0.84 -18.01
CA ALA A 192 -9.78 0.64 -16.75
C ALA A 192 -8.40 -0.01 -16.94
N TRP A 193 -8.26 -0.90 -17.93
CA TRP A 193 -6.96 -1.47 -18.28
C TRP A 193 -6.05 -0.46 -18.97
N VAL A 194 -6.62 0.35 -19.87
CA VAL A 194 -5.89 1.42 -20.54
C VAL A 194 -5.36 2.43 -19.50
N ALA A 195 -6.19 2.82 -18.53
CA ALA A 195 -5.76 3.73 -17.45
C ALA A 195 -4.59 3.14 -16.62
N SER A 196 -4.65 1.85 -16.28
CA SER A 196 -3.55 1.20 -15.56
C SER A 196 -2.26 1.10 -16.39
N ALA A 197 -2.38 0.87 -17.70
CA ALA A 197 -1.23 0.88 -18.60
C ALA A 197 -0.60 2.28 -18.68
N LEU A 198 -1.41 3.34 -18.76
CA LEU A 198 -0.92 4.72 -18.78
C LEU A 198 -0.20 5.11 -17.48
N ARG A 199 -0.71 4.64 -16.31
CA ARG A 199 0.02 4.81 -15.04
C ARG A 199 1.36 4.07 -15.03
N ALA A 200 1.40 2.84 -15.56
CA ALA A 200 2.65 2.09 -15.68
C ALA A 200 3.64 2.79 -16.62
N MET A 201 3.17 3.35 -17.74
CA MET A 201 3.98 4.16 -18.65
C MET A 201 4.58 5.38 -17.95
N GLY A 202 3.75 6.13 -17.19
CA GLY A 202 4.21 7.30 -16.44
C GLY A 202 5.28 6.96 -15.41
N ARG A 203 5.12 5.85 -14.69
CA ARG A 203 6.09 5.38 -13.69
C ARG A 203 7.39 4.87 -14.27
N SER A 204 7.37 4.39 -15.53
CA SER A 204 8.57 3.84 -16.17
C SER A 204 9.62 4.88 -16.53
N HIS A 205 9.27 6.16 -16.55
CA HIS A 205 10.10 7.26 -17.02
C HIS A 205 10.73 7.02 -18.42
N ASP A 206 10.16 6.09 -19.21
CA ASP A 206 10.64 5.75 -20.56
C ASP A 206 10.02 6.72 -21.59
N SER A 207 10.87 7.50 -22.24
CA SER A 207 10.45 8.52 -23.20
C SER A 207 9.68 7.97 -24.42
N ARG A 208 9.77 6.66 -24.70
CA ARG A 208 8.98 6.03 -25.77
C ARG A 208 7.47 6.20 -25.60
N TRP A 209 7.00 6.38 -24.37
CA TRP A 209 5.58 6.50 -24.03
C TRP A 209 5.05 7.94 -24.03
N ASN A 210 5.92 8.94 -24.22
CA ASN A 210 5.51 10.35 -24.10
C ASN A 210 4.34 10.70 -25.02
N ASP A 211 4.39 10.28 -26.29
CA ASP A 211 3.34 10.58 -27.25
C ASP A 211 2.04 9.84 -26.93
N ASP A 212 2.12 8.59 -26.47
CA ASP A 212 0.95 7.80 -26.08
C ASP A 212 0.25 8.40 -24.86
N VAL A 213 1.02 8.75 -23.81
CA VAL A 213 0.51 9.38 -22.59
C VAL A 213 -0.13 10.73 -22.91
N VAL A 214 0.57 11.61 -23.66
CA VAL A 214 0.05 12.93 -24.03
C VAL A 214 -1.21 12.82 -24.88
N SER A 215 -1.26 11.90 -25.84
CA SER A 215 -2.44 11.69 -26.68
C SER A 215 -3.67 11.29 -25.86
N LYS A 216 -3.48 10.48 -24.81
CA LYS A 216 -4.56 10.02 -23.92
C LYS A 216 -4.96 11.07 -22.88
N LEU A 217 -4.05 11.92 -22.41
CA LEU A 217 -4.39 13.06 -21.56
C LEU A 217 -5.27 14.08 -22.28
N LEU A 218 -5.09 14.20 -23.61
CA LEU A 218 -5.84 15.10 -24.47
C LEU A 218 -7.09 14.44 -25.11
N ASP A 219 -7.38 13.18 -24.80
CA ASP A 219 -8.52 12.45 -25.34
C ASP A 219 -9.83 13.16 -24.98
N GLU A 220 -10.74 13.30 -25.95
CA GLU A 220 -12.03 13.94 -25.75
C GLU A 220 -12.95 13.13 -24.84
N ASP A 221 -12.77 11.80 -24.77
CA ASP A 221 -13.51 10.93 -23.88
C ASP A 221 -12.99 10.99 -22.42
N PRO A 222 -13.82 11.48 -21.48
CA PRO A 222 -13.41 11.60 -20.07
C PRO A 222 -13.02 10.25 -19.42
N THR A 223 -13.45 9.12 -19.98
CA THR A 223 -13.14 7.78 -19.46
C THR A 223 -11.69 7.39 -19.68
N PHE A 224 -11.03 8.00 -20.67
CA PHE A 224 -9.61 7.82 -20.97
C PHE A 224 -8.71 8.90 -20.34
N ARG A 225 -9.29 10.00 -19.80
CA ARG A 225 -8.52 10.97 -19.04
C ARG A 225 -8.07 10.33 -17.74
N VAL A 226 -6.80 9.99 -17.66
CA VAL A 226 -6.18 9.63 -16.38
C VAL A 226 -6.32 10.85 -15.48
N LYS A 227 -7.04 10.73 -14.36
CA LYS A 227 -6.87 11.68 -13.27
C LYS A 227 -5.40 11.58 -12.88
N THR A 228 -4.63 12.57 -13.22
CA THR A 228 -3.31 12.77 -12.64
C THR A 228 -3.58 13.04 -11.17
N ASP A 229 -3.37 12.03 -10.32
CA ASP A 229 -3.23 12.27 -8.91
C ASP A 229 -2.07 13.27 -8.77
N GLU A 230 -2.20 14.24 -7.89
CA GLU A 230 -1.29 15.39 -7.75
C GLU A 230 0.17 15.01 -7.43
N GLU A 231 0.49 13.72 -7.40
CA GLU A 231 1.78 13.11 -7.09
C GLU A 231 2.71 12.93 -8.33
N THR A 232 2.32 13.36 -9.52
CA THR A 232 3.10 13.11 -10.76
C THR A 232 3.63 14.39 -11.42
N LEU A 233 3.84 15.46 -10.64
CA LEU A 233 4.49 16.69 -11.14
C LEU A 233 5.72 17.03 -10.32
#